data_20bd534d2aabd5497e32fe6d990d40fb
#
_entry.id   20bd534d2aabd5497e32fe6d990d40fb
#
_cell.length_a   1.000
_cell.length_b   1.000
_cell.length_c   1.000
_cell.angle_alpha   90.00
_cell.angle_beta   90.00
_cell.angle_gamma   90.00
#
_symmetry.space_group_name_H-M   'P 1'
#
loop_
_entity.id
_entity.type
_entity.pdbx_description
1 polymer ?
#
loop_
_entity_poly.entity_id
_entity_poly.type
_entity_poly.pdbx_seq_one_letter_code
_entity_poly.pdbx_strand_id
1 'polypeptide(L)'
;MKGMNDYLPGDMRLREYVIGQIKSTYGSYGFCPIETPCVEHIENLTTKQGGENEKLIFKILKRGEKLAGAESQQDLCDSGLRYDLTMPLSRYYANNMAQLPSPFKALQIGNVWRADRPQKGRFRQFTQCDIDILGDATNLAEIELMGATTTMLCKLGFTGFTVRVNDRQILKAMAQACQFEEADFDKVFIILDKMDKIGLEGVKKELLDAGFDQESVEKYVAWFERAGQGLSAREFCGEGLADVLDPKVLDGLDEILSCVQAGASGDFKLAFDPTLVRGMSYYTGTIFEVELPGFSGSIAGGGRYDEMVGHFCGQKVCACGFSIGFERIITILKDQGYQIPDDTRKVAFLAENGLSAEKKVAMFQEAAALRAEGVQVMVTTRAKNAKHQKETLRGQGYEEFKEFFRRED
;
A
#
# COMPACT_ATOMS: atom_id res chain seq x y z
N MET A 1 5.69 14.87 16.17
CA MET A 1 6.41 13.67 16.63
C MET A 1 7.31 13.20 15.50
N LYS A 2 8.53 12.69 15.76
CA LYS A 2 9.46 12.27 14.69
C LYS A 2 8.88 11.09 13.89
N GLY A 3 8.82 11.23 12.57
CA GLY A 3 8.23 10.23 11.67
C GLY A 3 6.70 10.31 11.51
N MET A 4 6.08 11.35 12.05
CA MET A 4 4.68 11.73 11.80
C MET A 4 4.67 13.16 11.32
N ASN A 5 3.98 13.44 10.22
CA ASN A 5 4.06 14.71 9.51
C ASN A 5 2.71 15.43 9.51
N ASP A 6 2.79 16.77 9.56
CA ASP A 6 1.72 17.65 9.16
C ASP A 6 1.82 17.88 7.65
N TYR A 7 0.70 17.96 6.96
CA TYR A 7 0.65 18.19 5.52
C TYR A 7 0.07 19.56 5.22
N LEU A 8 0.80 20.36 4.44
CA LEU A 8 0.33 21.67 3.99
C LEU A 8 -0.74 21.51 2.88
N PRO A 9 -1.56 22.55 2.63
CA PRO A 9 -2.64 22.48 1.63
C PRO A 9 -2.20 22.02 0.24
N GLY A 10 -1.00 22.40 -0.22
CA GLY A 10 -0.44 21.94 -1.49
C GLY A 10 -0.16 20.43 -1.52
N ASP A 11 0.39 19.90 -0.43
CA ASP A 11 0.63 18.46 -0.28
C ASP A 11 -0.69 17.70 -0.20
N MET A 12 -1.67 18.22 0.55
CA MET A 12 -2.99 17.61 0.66
C MET A 12 -3.71 17.55 -0.68
N ARG A 13 -3.59 18.59 -1.52
CA ARG A 13 -4.20 18.58 -2.86
C ARG A 13 -3.68 17.44 -3.73
N LEU A 14 -2.37 17.17 -3.72
CA LEU A 14 -1.80 16.02 -4.43
C LEU A 14 -2.27 14.70 -3.84
N ARG A 15 -2.30 14.59 -2.52
CA ARG A 15 -2.76 13.38 -1.81
C ARG A 15 -4.22 13.06 -2.14
N GLU A 16 -5.10 14.04 -2.07
CA GLU A 16 -6.54 13.90 -2.39
C GLU A 16 -6.76 13.53 -3.86
N TYR A 17 -6.00 14.13 -4.78
CA TYR A 17 -6.04 13.76 -6.19
C TYR A 17 -5.67 12.29 -6.40
N VAL A 18 -4.54 11.83 -5.82
CA VAL A 18 -4.11 10.43 -5.91
C VAL A 18 -5.13 9.48 -5.28
N ILE A 19 -5.69 9.83 -4.11
CA ILE A 19 -6.77 9.06 -3.46
C ILE A 19 -7.99 9.00 -4.38
N GLY A 20 -8.35 10.08 -5.05
CA GLY A 20 -9.44 10.13 -6.02
C GLY A 20 -9.21 9.17 -7.20
N GLN A 21 -7.99 9.15 -7.76
CA GLN A 21 -7.60 8.22 -8.84
C GLN A 21 -7.66 6.76 -8.37
N ILE A 22 -7.18 6.47 -7.16
CA ILE A 22 -7.25 5.14 -6.55
C ILE A 22 -8.70 4.68 -6.41
N LYS A 23 -9.56 5.49 -5.77
CA LYS A 23 -10.97 5.17 -5.57
C LYS A 23 -11.72 4.95 -6.89
N SER A 24 -11.51 5.83 -7.86
CA SER A 24 -12.13 5.74 -9.18
C SER A 24 -11.69 4.48 -9.92
N THR A 25 -10.39 4.19 -9.93
CA THR A 25 -9.85 3.04 -10.66
C THR A 25 -10.29 1.74 -10.00
N TYR A 26 -10.08 1.58 -8.71
CA TYR A 26 -10.46 0.36 -8.00
C TYR A 26 -11.98 0.15 -7.96
N GLY A 27 -12.76 1.24 -7.86
CA GLY A 27 -14.21 1.17 -8.01
C GLY A 27 -14.66 0.60 -9.36
N SER A 28 -13.94 0.88 -10.46
CA SER A 28 -14.24 0.31 -11.78
C SER A 28 -13.96 -1.21 -11.89
N TYR A 29 -13.14 -1.75 -10.97
CA TYR A 29 -12.91 -3.20 -10.80
C TYR A 29 -13.88 -3.84 -9.78
N GLY A 30 -14.84 -3.07 -9.25
CA GLY A 30 -15.84 -3.56 -8.30
C GLY A 30 -15.36 -3.62 -6.85
N PHE A 31 -14.23 -3.00 -6.49
CA PHE A 31 -13.81 -2.90 -5.10
C PHE A 31 -14.67 -1.91 -4.33
N CYS A 32 -15.19 -2.35 -3.18
CA CYS A 32 -16.06 -1.57 -2.32
C CYS A 32 -15.25 -0.94 -1.17
N PRO A 33 -15.39 0.38 -0.93
CA PRO A 33 -14.71 1.02 0.18
C PRO A 33 -15.29 0.55 1.51
N ILE A 34 -14.40 0.24 2.45
CA ILE A 34 -14.72 -0.04 3.84
C ILE A 34 -13.79 0.75 4.77
N GLU A 35 -14.19 0.88 6.02
CA GLU A 35 -13.37 1.48 7.07
C GLU A 35 -13.40 0.60 8.32
N THR A 36 -12.24 0.47 8.96
CA THR A 36 -12.08 -0.23 10.24
C THR A 36 -11.51 0.73 11.28
N PRO A 37 -11.75 0.51 12.59
CA PRO A 37 -11.18 1.34 13.63
C PRO A 37 -9.65 1.42 13.58
N CYS A 38 -9.08 2.56 13.97
CA CYS A 38 -7.64 2.74 14.08
C CYS A 38 -7.04 2.02 15.30
N VAL A 39 -7.87 1.70 16.28
CA VAL A 39 -7.51 1.01 17.52
C VAL A 39 -8.04 -0.41 17.46
N GLU A 40 -7.18 -1.37 17.71
CA GLU A 40 -7.48 -2.79 17.79
C GLU A 40 -7.12 -3.35 19.15
N HIS A 41 -7.75 -4.48 19.53
CA HIS A 41 -7.34 -5.24 20.71
C HIS A 41 -5.90 -5.74 20.54
N ILE A 42 -5.12 -5.68 21.62
CA ILE A 42 -3.72 -6.06 21.58
C ILE A 42 -3.53 -7.51 21.14
N GLU A 43 -4.45 -8.39 21.51
CA GLU A 43 -4.45 -9.81 21.15
C GLU A 43 -4.52 -10.02 19.62
N ASN A 44 -5.28 -9.18 18.91
CA ASN A 44 -5.35 -9.22 17.44
C ASN A 44 -4.05 -8.76 16.79
N LEU A 45 -3.38 -7.77 17.41
CA LEU A 45 -2.14 -7.20 16.89
C LEU A 45 -0.90 -8.07 17.18
N THR A 46 -0.95 -8.90 18.22
CA THR A 46 0.17 -9.74 18.70
C THR A 46 -0.03 -11.23 18.39
N THR A 47 -0.98 -11.58 17.51
CA THR A 47 -1.16 -12.97 17.10
C THR A 47 0.14 -13.58 16.55
N LYS A 48 0.33 -14.88 16.79
CA LYS A 48 1.53 -15.74 16.64
C LYS A 48 2.44 -15.55 15.41
N GLN A 49 2.25 -14.53 14.62
CA GLN A 49 3.01 -14.25 13.40
C GLN A 49 4.40 -13.64 13.64
N GLY A 50 4.86 -13.64 14.86
CA GLY A 50 6.26 -13.60 15.21
C GLY A 50 6.86 -12.25 15.53
N GLY A 51 7.22 -12.08 16.74
CA GLY A 51 8.39 -11.51 17.39
C GLY A 51 8.89 -10.13 17.00
N GLU A 52 9.24 -9.84 15.78
CA GLU A 52 9.80 -8.55 15.40
C GLU A 52 8.74 -7.46 15.16
N ASN A 53 7.62 -7.81 14.57
CA ASN A 53 6.53 -6.87 14.30
C ASN A 53 5.85 -6.38 15.57
N GLU A 54 5.80 -7.19 16.62
CA GLU A 54 5.23 -6.81 17.92
C GLU A 54 5.96 -5.62 18.56
N LYS A 55 7.27 -5.50 18.33
CA LYS A 55 8.09 -4.37 18.82
C LYS A 55 7.74 -3.06 18.13
N LEU A 56 7.08 -3.13 16.98
CA LEU A 56 6.70 -1.97 16.17
C LEU A 56 5.28 -1.47 16.45
N ILE A 57 4.51 -2.16 17.30
CA ILE A 57 3.14 -1.78 17.65
C ILE A 57 3.16 -0.61 18.63
N PHE A 58 2.40 0.45 18.32
CA PHE A 58 2.09 1.50 19.27
C PHE A 58 1.00 1.02 20.22
N LYS A 59 1.39 0.58 21.41
CA LYS A 59 0.48 0.08 22.45
C LYS A 59 -0.20 1.23 23.17
N ILE A 60 -1.47 1.04 23.57
CA ILE A 60 -2.30 2.00 24.31
C ILE A 60 -2.50 1.47 25.71
N LEU A 61 -2.19 2.31 26.70
CA LEU A 61 -2.35 1.96 28.12
C LEU A 61 -3.84 1.80 28.47
N LYS A 62 -4.14 0.84 29.31
CA LYS A 62 -5.43 0.71 30.00
C LYS A 62 -5.75 2.02 30.76
N ARG A 63 -6.99 2.19 31.18
CA ARG A 63 -7.44 3.39 31.91
C ARG A 63 -8.05 3.03 33.26
N GLY A 64 -7.97 3.97 34.20
CA GLY A 64 -8.64 3.88 35.50
C GLY A 64 -8.21 2.65 36.31
N GLU A 65 -9.18 1.96 36.90
CA GLU A 65 -8.97 0.79 37.76
C GLU A 65 -8.25 -0.36 37.04
N LYS A 66 -8.50 -0.55 35.74
CA LYS A 66 -7.81 -1.57 34.93
C LYS A 66 -6.31 -1.33 34.82
N LEU A 67 -5.88 -0.05 34.77
CA LEU A 67 -4.46 0.30 34.75
C LEU A 67 -3.86 0.17 36.15
N ALA A 68 -4.58 0.62 37.19
CA ALA A 68 -4.12 0.51 38.57
C ALA A 68 -3.98 -0.94 39.07
N GLY A 69 -4.76 -1.86 38.51
CA GLY A 69 -4.72 -3.28 38.78
C GLY A 69 -3.76 -4.09 37.90
N ALA A 70 -2.95 -3.46 37.05
CA ALA A 70 -1.99 -4.17 36.21
C ALA A 70 -0.84 -4.74 37.04
N GLU A 71 -0.61 -6.04 36.94
CA GLU A 71 0.40 -6.76 37.75
C GLU A 71 1.72 -6.94 37.00
N SER A 72 1.74 -6.75 35.67
CA SER A 72 2.92 -6.94 34.83
C SER A 72 3.01 -5.87 33.73
N GLN A 73 4.18 -5.73 33.11
CA GLN A 73 4.40 -4.82 31.98
C GLN A 73 3.54 -5.22 30.75
N GLN A 74 3.29 -6.52 30.56
CA GLN A 74 2.44 -7.01 29.49
C GLN A 74 0.96 -6.67 29.72
N ASP A 75 0.54 -6.59 30.99
CA ASP A 75 -0.83 -6.28 31.38
C ASP A 75 -1.16 -4.77 31.40
N LEU A 76 -0.21 -3.90 31.13
CA LEU A 76 -0.44 -2.45 31.07
C LEU A 76 -1.31 -2.00 29.90
N CYS A 77 -1.35 -2.78 28.82
CA CYS A 77 -2.02 -2.43 27.56
C CYS A 77 -3.01 -3.51 27.17
N ASP A 78 -4.21 -3.11 26.73
CA ASP A 78 -5.25 -3.99 26.17
C ASP A 78 -5.57 -3.69 24.70
N SER A 79 -4.97 -2.64 24.15
CA SER A 79 -5.21 -2.17 22.81
C SER A 79 -3.95 -1.53 22.22
N GLY A 80 -3.97 -1.29 20.91
CA GLY A 80 -2.90 -0.63 20.18
C GLY A 80 -3.42 0.04 18.91
N LEU A 81 -2.56 0.84 18.28
CA LEU A 81 -2.83 1.38 16.95
C LEU A 81 -2.57 0.29 15.91
N ARG A 82 -3.46 0.17 14.93
CA ARG A 82 -3.34 -0.79 13.84
C ARG A 82 -2.02 -0.62 13.10
N TYR A 83 -1.32 -1.74 12.91
CA TYR A 83 -0.02 -1.81 12.26
C TYR A 83 -0.14 -1.84 10.73
N ASP A 84 -1.22 -2.45 10.22
CA ASP A 84 -1.63 -2.56 8.83
C ASP A 84 -3.16 -2.50 8.71
N LEU A 85 -3.68 -2.66 7.49
CA LEU A 85 -5.11 -2.75 7.22
C LEU A 85 -5.60 -4.20 7.05
N THR A 86 -4.71 -5.17 6.84
CA THR A 86 -5.04 -6.57 6.55
C THR A 86 -5.59 -7.29 7.79
N MET A 87 -4.98 -7.08 8.96
CA MET A 87 -5.46 -7.63 10.22
C MET A 87 -6.87 -7.12 10.58
N PRO A 88 -7.13 -5.80 10.61
CA PRO A 88 -8.48 -5.27 10.82
C PRO A 88 -9.50 -5.76 9.79
N LEU A 89 -9.11 -5.94 8.52
CA LEU A 89 -9.95 -6.51 7.48
C LEU A 89 -10.35 -7.95 7.80
N SER A 90 -9.39 -8.77 8.22
CA SER A 90 -9.63 -10.17 8.55
C SER A 90 -10.66 -10.32 9.67
N ARG A 91 -10.54 -9.51 10.73
CA ARG A 91 -11.56 -9.41 11.81
C ARG A 91 -12.89 -8.88 11.29
N TYR A 92 -12.87 -7.82 10.46
CA TYR A 92 -14.08 -7.24 9.87
C TYR A 92 -14.84 -8.27 9.04
N TYR A 93 -14.14 -8.99 8.17
CA TYR A 93 -14.74 -10.03 7.33
C TYR A 93 -15.33 -11.15 8.18
N ALA A 94 -14.58 -11.68 9.14
CA ALA A 94 -15.05 -12.74 10.03
C ALA A 94 -16.35 -12.37 10.77
N ASN A 95 -16.47 -11.11 11.22
CA ASN A 95 -17.63 -10.63 11.94
C ASN A 95 -18.86 -10.31 11.04
N ASN A 96 -18.64 -10.12 9.73
CA ASN A 96 -19.68 -9.65 8.83
C ASN A 96 -19.92 -10.56 7.61
N MET A 97 -19.24 -11.70 7.50
CA MET A 97 -19.23 -12.55 6.31
C MET A 97 -20.63 -12.96 5.82
N ALA A 98 -21.59 -13.11 6.72
CA ALA A 98 -22.97 -13.45 6.38
C ALA A 98 -23.72 -12.32 5.64
N GLN A 99 -23.21 -11.08 5.69
CA GLN A 99 -23.79 -9.89 5.07
C GLN A 99 -22.99 -9.39 3.86
N LEU A 100 -21.78 -9.95 3.66
CA LEU A 100 -20.87 -9.56 2.58
C LEU A 100 -21.10 -10.45 1.35
N PRO A 101 -20.88 -9.92 0.13
CA PRO A 101 -20.87 -10.75 -1.07
C PRO A 101 -19.73 -11.78 -1.04
N SER A 102 -19.84 -12.85 -1.81
CA SER A 102 -18.76 -13.82 -2.00
C SER A 102 -18.52 -14.01 -3.50
N PRO A 103 -17.30 -13.75 -4.02
CA PRO A 103 -16.17 -13.17 -3.29
C PRO A 103 -16.41 -11.70 -2.89
N PHE A 104 -15.74 -11.26 -1.82
CA PHE A 104 -15.78 -9.88 -1.35
C PHE A 104 -14.54 -9.11 -1.79
N LYS A 105 -14.73 -8.03 -2.55
CA LYS A 105 -13.69 -7.13 -3.02
C LYS A 105 -13.67 -5.87 -2.16
N ALA A 106 -12.69 -5.77 -1.26
CA ALA A 106 -12.53 -4.65 -0.32
C ALA A 106 -11.53 -3.61 -0.82
N LEU A 107 -11.83 -2.34 -0.61
CA LEU A 107 -10.89 -1.22 -0.72
C LEU A 107 -10.77 -0.55 0.64
N GLN A 108 -9.57 -0.44 1.18
CA GLN A 108 -9.29 0.31 2.39
C GLN A 108 -8.25 1.40 2.13
N ILE A 109 -8.54 2.61 2.57
CA ILE A 109 -7.58 3.73 2.58
C ILE A 109 -7.56 4.29 4.00
N GLY A 110 -6.42 4.18 4.68
CA GLY A 110 -6.36 4.62 6.07
C GLY A 110 -4.95 4.70 6.62
N ASN A 111 -4.82 5.45 7.70
CA ASN A 111 -3.56 5.57 8.41
C ASN A 111 -3.26 4.30 9.20
N VAL A 112 -1.97 3.95 9.21
CA VAL A 112 -1.39 2.88 10.02
C VAL A 112 -0.16 3.41 10.76
N TRP A 113 0.25 2.71 11.82
CA TRP A 113 1.31 3.18 12.70
C TRP A 113 2.34 2.09 12.96
N ARG A 114 3.61 2.42 12.72
CA ARG A 114 4.74 1.52 12.96
C ARG A 114 5.85 2.25 13.71
N ALA A 115 6.31 1.71 14.81
CA ALA A 115 7.39 2.31 15.61
C ALA A 115 8.78 2.17 14.95
N ASP A 116 8.82 2.09 13.64
CA ASP A 116 10.03 2.04 12.82
C ASP A 116 10.97 3.24 13.06
N ARG A 117 12.25 3.04 12.74
CA ARG A 117 13.21 4.14 12.66
C ARG A 117 12.88 4.99 11.43
N PRO A 118 12.50 6.28 11.60
CA PRO A 118 12.13 7.13 10.47
C PRO A 118 13.30 7.39 9.53
N GLN A 119 13.04 7.28 8.22
CA GLN A 119 13.97 7.62 7.15
C GLN A 119 13.20 8.09 5.90
N LYS A 120 13.88 8.53 4.83
CA LYS A 120 13.20 8.97 3.59
C LYS A 120 12.31 7.82 3.07
N GLY A 121 11.01 8.11 2.88
CA GLY A 121 10.03 7.12 2.43
C GLY A 121 9.56 6.10 3.48
N ARG A 122 10.01 6.20 4.75
CA ARG A 122 9.57 5.35 5.86
C ARG A 122 9.16 6.19 7.06
N PHE A 123 7.89 6.21 7.35
CA PHE A 123 7.27 7.02 8.39
C PHE A 123 6.71 6.13 9.51
N ARG A 124 6.47 6.73 10.68
CA ARG A 124 5.79 6.07 11.80
C ARG A 124 4.28 6.11 11.69
N GLN A 125 3.74 7.14 11.04
CA GLN A 125 2.35 7.22 10.62
C GLN A 125 2.36 7.44 9.11
N PHE A 126 1.62 6.62 8.39
CA PHE A 126 1.51 6.70 6.94
C PHE A 126 0.17 6.12 6.46
N THR A 127 -0.23 6.50 5.27
CA THR A 127 -1.44 5.98 4.63
C THR A 127 -1.13 4.69 3.90
N GLN A 128 -1.91 3.63 4.16
CA GLN A 128 -2.01 2.48 3.28
C GLN A 128 -3.24 2.60 2.39
N CYS A 129 -3.12 2.07 1.17
CA CYS A 129 -4.20 1.94 0.21
C CYS A 129 -4.18 0.49 -0.28
N ASP A 130 -5.05 -0.31 0.30
CA ASP A 130 -5.07 -1.76 0.12
C ASP A 130 -6.35 -2.17 -0.61
N ILE A 131 -6.21 -3.08 -1.55
CA ILE A 131 -7.31 -3.82 -2.15
C ILE A 131 -7.14 -5.29 -1.85
N ASP A 132 -8.24 -5.95 -1.47
CA ASP A 132 -8.24 -7.35 -1.08
C ASP A 132 -9.46 -8.07 -1.67
N ILE A 133 -9.29 -9.34 -2.04
CA ILE A 133 -10.35 -10.24 -2.47
C ILE A 133 -10.39 -11.41 -1.50
N LEU A 134 -11.54 -11.58 -0.84
CA LEU A 134 -11.76 -12.63 0.15
C LEU A 134 -12.85 -13.59 -0.36
N GLY A 135 -12.62 -14.89 -0.19
CA GLY A 135 -13.56 -15.93 -0.59
C GLY A 135 -13.38 -16.44 -2.03
N ASP A 136 -12.29 -16.06 -2.72
CA ASP A 136 -11.94 -16.60 -4.04
C ASP A 136 -10.70 -17.50 -3.94
N ALA A 137 -10.88 -18.78 -4.27
CA ALA A 137 -9.81 -19.78 -4.26
C ALA A 137 -9.09 -19.91 -5.62
N THR A 138 -9.53 -19.15 -6.63
CA THR A 138 -8.97 -19.20 -7.98
C THR A 138 -7.93 -18.10 -8.23
N ASN A 139 -7.22 -18.19 -9.33
CA ASN A 139 -6.22 -17.18 -9.75
C ASN A 139 -6.88 -15.86 -10.21
N LEU A 140 -8.21 -15.79 -10.30
CA LEU A 140 -8.92 -14.55 -10.65
C LEU A 140 -8.64 -13.44 -9.64
N ALA A 141 -8.42 -13.79 -8.36
CA ALA A 141 -8.07 -12.82 -7.35
C ALA A 141 -6.75 -12.10 -7.66
N GLU A 142 -5.69 -12.85 -7.97
CA GLU A 142 -4.39 -12.30 -8.34
C GLU A 142 -4.46 -11.46 -9.62
N ILE A 143 -5.15 -11.99 -10.67
CA ILE A 143 -5.32 -11.32 -11.96
C ILE A 143 -6.01 -9.96 -11.79
N GLU A 144 -7.11 -9.92 -11.05
CA GLU A 144 -7.88 -8.69 -10.79
C GLU A 144 -7.08 -7.67 -9.97
N LEU A 145 -6.39 -8.12 -8.91
CA LEU A 145 -5.57 -7.25 -8.06
C LEU A 145 -4.40 -6.64 -8.84
N MET A 146 -3.68 -7.45 -9.61
CA MET A 146 -2.57 -6.98 -10.43
C MET A 146 -3.06 -6.07 -11.56
N GLY A 147 -4.15 -6.43 -12.24
CA GLY A 147 -4.76 -5.62 -13.30
C GLY A 147 -5.22 -4.24 -12.77
N ALA A 148 -5.91 -4.21 -11.64
CA ALA A 148 -6.35 -2.97 -11.00
C ALA A 148 -5.18 -2.07 -10.58
N THR A 149 -4.15 -2.66 -9.95
CA THR A 149 -2.98 -1.91 -9.45
C THR A 149 -2.13 -1.36 -10.60
N THR A 150 -1.84 -2.16 -11.63
CA THR A 150 -1.08 -1.69 -12.80
C THR A 150 -1.84 -0.61 -13.56
N THR A 151 -3.15 -0.76 -13.76
CA THR A 151 -4.01 0.27 -14.37
C THR A 151 -3.96 1.58 -13.58
N MET A 152 -4.02 1.51 -12.26
CA MET A 152 -3.95 2.69 -11.40
C MET A 152 -2.59 3.39 -11.50
N LEU A 153 -1.49 2.64 -11.49
CA LEU A 153 -0.15 3.19 -11.65
C LEU A 153 0.02 3.88 -13.00
N CYS A 154 -0.44 3.25 -14.10
CA CYS A 154 -0.41 3.86 -15.44
C CYS A 154 -1.24 5.13 -15.51
N LYS A 155 -2.42 5.21 -14.88
CA LYS A 155 -3.24 6.43 -14.80
C LYS A 155 -2.56 7.57 -14.06
N LEU A 156 -1.69 7.29 -13.10
CA LEU A 156 -0.85 8.27 -12.42
C LEU A 156 0.40 8.67 -13.22
N GLY A 157 0.58 8.11 -14.44
CA GLY A 157 1.70 8.43 -15.33
C GLY A 157 2.96 7.59 -15.09
N PHE A 158 2.90 6.55 -14.25
CA PHE A 158 4.03 5.63 -14.08
C PHE A 158 4.17 4.72 -15.30
N THR A 159 5.37 4.62 -15.84
CA THR A 159 5.72 3.77 -16.99
C THR A 159 7.02 3.03 -16.75
N GLY A 160 7.24 1.93 -17.48
CA GLY A 160 8.49 1.16 -17.42
C GLY A 160 8.76 0.47 -16.08
N PHE A 161 7.77 0.38 -15.20
CA PHE A 161 7.90 -0.39 -13.97
C PHE A 161 7.80 -1.91 -14.25
N THR A 162 8.33 -2.70 -13.32
CA THR A 162 8.26 -4.16 -13.39
C THR A 162 7.40 -4.69 -12.25
N VAL A 163 6.43 -5.55 -12.56
CA VAL A 163 5.74 -6.37 -11.57
C VAL A 163 6.50 -7.68 -11.47
N ARG A 164 7.20 -7.87 -10.36
CA ARG A 164 7.89 -9.11 -10.02
C ARG A 164 6.89 -10.06 -9.38
N VAL A 165 6.87 -11.31 -9.79
CA VAL A 165 5.94 -12.32 -9.31
C VAL A 165 6.71 -13.58 -8.93
N ASN A 166 6.32 -14.20 -7.82
CA ASN A 166 6.80 -15.50 -7.36
C ASN A 166 5.65 -16.28 -6.69
N ASP A 167 5.92 -17.49 -6.25
CA ASP A 167 4.99 -18.26 -5.42
C ASP A 167 5.71 -18.88 -4.22
N ARG A 168 5.08 -18.81 -3.06
CA ARG A 168 5.62 -19.38 -1.80
C ARG A 168 5.87 -20.89 -1.91
N GLN A 169 5.08 -21.59 -2.72
CA GLN A 169 5.24 -23.03 -2.94
C GLN A 169 6.52 -23.31 -3.73
N ILE A 170 6.95 -22.45 -4.66
CA ILE A 170 8.25 -22.57 -5.34
C ILE A 170 9.40 -22.41 -4.33
N LEU A 171 9.32 -21.40 -3.46
CA LEU A 171 10.34 -21.20 -2.42
C LEU A 171 10.43 -22.41 -1.47
N LYS A 172 9.28 -22.96 -1.07
CA LYS A 172 9.23 -24.18 -0.25
C LYS A 172 9.82 -25.39 -1.00
N ALA A 173 9.46 -25.59 -2.25
CA ALA A 173 9.98 -26.67 -3.09
C ALA A 173 11.51 -26.58 -3.27
N MET A 174 12.05 -25.35 -3.48
CA MET A 174 13.51 -25.13 -3.52
C MET A 174 14.19 -25.51 -2.22
N ALA A 175 13.64 -25.09 -1.07
CA ALA A 175 14.19 -25.45 0.23
C ALA A 175 14.13 -26.96 0.48
N GLN A 176 13.01 -27.60 0.16
CA GLN A 176 12.82 -29.05 0.27
C GLN A 176 13.78 -29.83 -0.63
N ALA A 177 13.95 -29.44 -1.89
CA ALA A 177 14.90 -30.05 -2.83
C ALA A 177 16.37 -29.94 -2.35
N CYS A 178 16.66 -28.89 -1.57
CA CYS A 178 17.96 -28.69 -0.93
C CYS A 178 18.07 -29.32 0.46
N GLN A 179 17.09 -30.14 0.88
CA GLN A 179 17.10 -30.91 2.12
C GLN A 179 17.04 -30.05 3.40
N PHE A 180 16.47 -28.85 3.34
CA PHE A 180 16.11 -28.13 4.57
C PHE A 180 14.88 -28.78 5.20
N GLU A 181 14.82 -28.83 6.51
CA GLU A 181 13.65 -29.29 7.25
C GLU A 181 12.51 -28.27 7.17
N GLU A 182 11.26 -28.73 7.07
CA GLU A 182 10.09 -27.84 6.95
C GLU A 182 9.98 -26.83 8.11
N ALA A 183 10.36 -27.26 9.31
CA ALA A 183 10.39 -26.40 10.50
C ALA A 183 11.35 -25.21 10.38
N ASP A 184 12.34 -25.29 9.49
CA ASP A 184 13.36 -24.26 9.29
C ASP A 184 13.06 -23.32 8.10
N PHE A 185 12.04 -23.59 7.29
CA PHE A 185 11.73 -22.82 6.09
C PHE A 185 11.57 -21.32 6.37
N ASP A 186 10.87 -20.96 7.41
CA ASP A 186 10.69 -19.55 7.77
C ASP A 186 12.03 -18.88 8.08
N LYS A 187 12.94 -19.57 8.78
CA LYS A 187 14.28 -19.05 9.08
C LYS A 187 15.12 -18.88 7.81
N VAL A 188 15.05 -19.84 6.89
CA VAL A 188 15.72 -19.77 5.59
C VAL A 188 15.21 -18.57 4.79
N PHE A 189 13.88 -18.38 4.73
CA PHE A 189 13.27 -17.30 3.98
C PHE A 189 13.54 -15.92 4.60
N ILE A 190 13.62 -15.82 5.94
CA ILE A 190 14.01 -14.59 6.65
C ILE A 190 15.43 -14.16 6.25
N ILE A 191 16.33 -15.11 6.08
CA ILE A 191 17.69 -14.83 5.65
C ILE A 191 17.70 -14.45 4.17
N LEU A 192 16.94 -15.17 3.33
CA LEU A 192 16.82 -14.88 1.91
C LEU A 192 16.26 -13.49 1.61
N ASP A 193 15.27 -13.02 2.37
CA ASP A 193 14.66 -11.67 2.23
C ASP A 193 15.69 -10.53 2.40
N LYS A 194 16.85 -10.82 2.94
CA LYS A 194 17.94 -9.85 3.06
C LYS A 194 18.81 -9.77 1.80
N MET A 195 18.57 -10.61 0.79
CA MET A 195 19.44 -10.76 -0.37
C MET A 195 19.71 -9.42 -1.08
N ASP A 196 18.70 -8.56 -1.22
CA ASP A 196 18.85 -7.22 -1.82
C ASP A 196 19.82 -6.31 -1.05
N LYS A 197 20.06 -6.60 0.25
CA LYS A 197 20.93 -5.79 1.13
C LYS A 197 22.32 -6.36 1.30
N ILE A 198 22.41 -7.70 1.41
CA ILE A 198 23.67 -8.38 1.76
C ILE A 198 24.26 -9.19 0.59
N GLY A 199 23.53 -9.29 -0.52
CA GLY A 199 23.90 -10.09 -1.67
C GLY A 199 23.84 -11.60 -1.40
N LEU A 200 24.05 -12.40 -2.45
CA LEU A 200 24.00 -13.85 -2.38
C LEU A 200 25.06 -14.46 -1.45
N GLU A 201 26.29 -13.92 -1.47
CA GLU A 201 27.35 -14.33 -0.56
C GLU A 201 27.00 -14.04 0.91
N GLY A 202 26.35 -12.90 1.18
CA GLY A 202 25.86 -12.59 2.52
C GLY A 202 24.77 -13.55 2.99
N VAL A 203 23.86 -13.94 2.10
CA VAL A 203 22.82 -14.97 2.38
C VAL A 203 23.48 -16.31 2.69
N LYS A 204 24.45 -16.75 1.84
CA LYS A 204 25.22 -17.98 2.07
C LYS A 204 25.87 -17.99 3.46
N LYS A 205 26.53 -16.91 3.80
CA LYS A 205 27.18 -16.76 5.10
C LYS A 205 26.19 -16.81 6.26
N GLU A 206 25.09 -16.07 6.20
CA GLU A 206 24.09 -16.05 7.28
C GLU A 206 23.41 -17.43 7.46
N LEU A 207 23.19 -18.20 6.37
CA LEU A 207 22.68 -19.56 6.46
C LEU A 207 23.65 -20.50 7.18
N LEU A 208 24.94 -20.44 6.84
CA LEU A 208 25.99 -21.22 7.52
C LEU A 208 26.13 -20.82 8.99
N ASP A 209 26.13 -19.52 9.28
CA ASP A 209 26.20 -18.99 10.66
C ASP A 209 24.97 -19.38 11.48
N ALA A 210 23.83 -19.61 10.82
CA ALA A 210 22.59 -20.11 11.43
C ALA A 210 22.62 -21.61 11.72
N GLY A 211 23.68 -22.34 11.32
CA GLY A 211 23.93 -23.74 11.59
C GLY A 211 23.37 -24.71 10.55
N PHE A 212 22.97 -24.22 9.38
CA PHE A 212 22.53 -25.10 8.29
C PHE A 212 23.71 -25.83 7.63
N ASP A 213 23.42 -27.02 7.12
CA ASP A 213 24.40 -27.87 6.45
C ASP A 213 25.00 -27.19 5.21
N GLN A 214 26.31 -27.33 5.02
CA GLN A 214 27.03 -26.66 3.95
C GLN A 214 26.56 -27.12 2.55
N GLU A 215 26.33 -28.42 2.36
CA GLU A 215 25.91 -28.96 1.06
C GLU A 215 24.51 -28.44 0.68
N SER A 216 23.59 -28.42 1.65
CA SER A 216 22.23 -27.87 1.51
C SER A 216 22.27 -26.39 1.16
N VAL A 217 23.09 -25.60 1.83
CA VAL A 217 23.26 -24.17 1.57
C VAL A 217 23.84 -23.91 0.18
N GLU A 218 24.87 -24.68 -0.25
CA GLU A 218 25.46 -24.52 -1.58
C GLU A 218 24.49 -24.88 -2.69
N LYS A 219 23.72 -25.95 -2.54
CA LYS A 219 22.63 -26.30 -3.48
C LYS A 219 21.56 -25.20 -3.56
N TYR A 220 21.17 -24.64 -2.42
CA TYR A 220 20.16 -23.59 -2.35
C TYR A 220 20.63 -22.28 -3.01
N VAL A 221 21.84 -21.86 -2.73
CA VAL A 221 22.44 -20.66 -3.31
C VAL A 221 22.59 -20.80 -4.83
N ALA A 222 22.94 -21.97 -5.34
CA ALA A 222 23.08 -22.23 -6.78
C ALA A 222 21.77 -21.99 -7.58
N TRP A 223 20.58 -22.12 -6.95
CA TRP A 223 19.33 -21.74 -7.59
C TRP A 223 19.30 -20.26 -7.93
N PHE A 224 19.77 -19.40 -7.04
CA PHE A 224 19.72 -17.94 -7.19
C PHE A 224 20.80 -17.40 -8.14
N GLU A 225 21.86 -18.15 -8.46
CA GLU A 225 22.81 -17.80 -9.52
C GLU A 225 22.14 -17.77 -10.90
N ARG A 226 21.00 -18.46 -11.07
CA ARG A 226 20.17 -18.44 -12.28
C ARG A 226 19.15 -17.32 -12.27
N ALA A 227 18.94 -16.65 -11.15
CA ALA A 227 18.07 -15.48 -11.06
C ALA A 227 18.62 -14.35 -11.93
N GLY A 228 17.70 -13.57 -12.52
CA GLY A 228 18.10 -12.46 -13.41
C GLY A 228 18.41 -12.86 -14.86
N GLN A 229 18.36 -14.14 -15.20
CA GLN A 229 18.50 -14.61 -16.61
C GLN A 229 17.23 -14.42 -17.43
N GLY A 230 16.15 -13.88 -16.85
CA GLY A 230 14.87 -13.67 -17.54
C GLY A 230 14.10 -14.96 -17.85
N LEU A 231 14.36 -16.03 -17.09
CA LEU A 231 13.68 -17.31 -17.24
C LEU A 231 12.23 -17.23 -16.79
N SER A 232 11.34 -17.93 -17.48
CA SER A 232 10.00 -18.22 -16.96
C SER A 232 10.07 -19.13 -15.72
N ALA A 233 9.00 -19.20 -14.94
CA ALA A 233 8.94 -20.09 -13.79
C ALA A 233 9.20 -21.56 -14.18
N ARG A 234 8.67 -22.00 -15.33
CA ARG A 234 8.90 -23.37 -15.85
C ARG A 234 10.35 -23.63 -16.21
N GLU A 235 11.01 -22.71 -16.91
CA GLU A 235 12.42 -22.84 -17.27
C GLU A 235 13.31 -22.79 -16.03
N PHE A 236 12.97 -21.97 -15.05
CA PHE A 236 13.70 -21.87 -13.79
C PHE A 236 13.57 -23.15 -12.96
N CYS A 237 12.36 -23.63 -12.72
CA CYS A 237 12.11 -24.83 -11.92
C CYS A 237 12.60 -26.10 -12.62
N GLY A 238 12.37 -26.23 -13.94
CA GLY A 238 12.84 -27.33 -14.76
C GLY A 238 12.56 -28.71 -14.14
N GLU A 239 13.43 -29.67 -14.42
CA GLU A 239 13.35 -31.01 -13.82
C GLU A 239 13.75 -31.02 -12.33
N GLY A 240 14.50 -30.01 -11.86
CA GLY A 240 15.06 -29.98 -10.50
C GLY A 240 14.06 -29.86 -9.37
N LEU A 241 12.84 -29.38 -9.65
CA LEU A 241 11.73 -29.30 -8.68
C LEU A 241 10.53 -30.19 -9.03
N ALA A 242 10.61 -30.98 -10.10
CA ALA A 242 9.48 -31.77 -10.59
C ALA A 242 8.90 -32.77 -9.57
N ASP A 243 9.73 -33.30 -8.68
CA ASP A 243 9.32 -34.29 -7.68
C ASP A 243 8.70 -33.64 -6.42
N VAL A 244 8.88 -32.34 -6.21
CA VAL A 244 8.50 -31.65 -4.97
C VAL A 244 7.55 -30.47 -5.18
N LEU A 245 7.35 -30.02 -6.43
CA LEU A 245 6.48 -28.89 -6.78
C LEU A 245 5.23 -29.40 -7.54
N ASP A 246 4.02 -29.04 -7.07
CA ASP A 246 2.79 -29.30 -7.82
C ASP A 246 2.84 -28.52 -9.15
N PRO A 247 2.74 -29.20 -10.32
CA PRO A 247 2.72 -28.53 -11.63
C PRO A 247 1.65 -27.45 -11.76
N LYS A 248 0.54 -27.54 -11.03
CA LYS A 248 -0.53 -26.53 -11.00
C LYS A 248 -0.05 -25.14 -10.55
N VAL A 249 1.00 -25.08 -9.75
CA VAL A 249 1.61 -23.81 -9.35
C VAL A 249 2.17 -23.07 -10.56
N LEU A 250 2.87 -23.79 -11.43
CA LEU A 250 3.44 -23.25 -12.65
C LEU A 250 2.35 -22.89 -13.67
N ASP A 251 1.31 -23.74 -13.80
CA ASP A 251 0.14 -23.45 -14.64
C ASP A 251 -0.56 -22.19 -14.17
N GLY A 252 -0.74 -22.03 -12.86
CA GLY A 252 -1.36 -20.86 -12.26
C GLY A 252 -0.57 -19.58 -12.49
N LEU A 253 0.76 -19.61 -12.33
CA LEU A 253 1.60 -18.44 -12.61
C LEU A 253 1.55 -18.05 -14.11
N ASP A 254 1.61 -19.01 -15.02
CA ASP A 254 1.50 -18.76 -16.47
C ASP A 254 0.13 -18.14 -16.82
N GLU A 255 -0.95 -18.63 -16.22
CA GLU A 255 -2.29 -18.06 -16.36
C GLU A 255 -2.35 -16.61 -15.86
N ILE A 256 -1.88 -16.36 -14.64
CA ILE A 256 -1.87 -15.01 -14.05
C ILE A 256 -1.11 -14.03 -14.94
N LEU A 257 0.14 -14.36 -15.29
CA LEU A 257 0.98 -13.48 -16.10
C LEU A 257 0.36 -13.21 -17.49
N SER A 258 -0.17 -14.24 -18.14
CA SER A 258 -0.80 -14.12 -19.45
C SER A 258 -2.05 -13.25 -19.42
N CYS A 259 -2.93 -13.44 -18.41
CA CYS A 259 -4.15 -12.68 -18.28
C CYS A 259 -3.88 -11.21 -17.93
N VAL A 260 -2.95 -10.94 -17.00
CA VAL A 260 -2.56 -9.57 -16.65
C VAL A 260 -1.92 -8.85 -17.82
N GLN A 261 -1.06 -9.53 -18.59
CA GLN A 261 -0.47 -8.97 -19.80
C GLN A 261 -1.51 -8.67 -20.89
N ALA A 262 -2.49 -9.55 -21.08
CA ALA A 262 -3.58 -9.36 -22.05
C ALA A 262 -4.49 -8.17 -21.69
N GLY A 263 -4.69 -7.91 -20.40
CA GLY A 263 -5.46 -6.77 -19.88
C GLY A 263 -4.65 -5.48 -19.67
N ALA A 264 -3.37 -5.48 -20.04
CA ALA A 264 -2.47 -4.34 -19.78
C ALA A 264 -2.97 -3.05 -20.45
N SER A 265 -3.08 -1.97 -19.66
CA SER A 265 -3.52 -0.65 -20.11
C SER A 265 -2.38 0.36 -20.30
N GLY A 266 -1.11 -0.08 -20.16
CA GLY A 266 0.05 0.79 -20.25
C GLY A 266 1.36 0.03 -20.40
N ASP A 267 2.48 0.75 -20.36
CA ASP A 267 3.83 0.19 -20.52
C ASP A 267 4.42 -0.23 -19.18
N PHE A 268 4.44 -1.54 -18.94
CA PHE A 268 5.10 -2.18 -17.79
C PHE A 268 5.53 -3.61 -18.16
N LYS A 269 6.39 -4.18 -17.33
CA LYS A 269 6.88 -5.56 -17.49
C LYS A 269 6.30 -6.45 -16.39
N LEU A 270 6.01 -7.70 -16.76
CA LEU A 270 5.74 -8.79 -15.84
C LEU A 270 6.93 -9.74 -15.86
N ALA A 271 7.44 -10.11 -14.70
CA ALA A 271 8.59 -10.99 -14.60
C ALA A 271 8.44 -11.98 -13.43
N PHE A 272 8.66 -13.25 -13.70
CA PHE A 272 8.91 -14.21 -12.64
C PHE A 272 10.25 -13.89 -12.00
N ASP A 273 10.28 -13.87 -10.66
CA ASP A 273 11.49 -13.57 -9.90
C ASP A 273 11.60 -14.47 -8.67
N PRO A 274 12.46 -15.51 -8.74
CA PRO A 274 12.64 -16.46 -7.65
C PRO A 274 13.26 -15.83 -6.39
N THR A 275 13.83 -14.61 -6.50
CA THR A 275 14.40 -13.90 -5.37
C THR A 275 13.37 -13.11 -4.56
N LEU A 276 12.16 -12.96 -5.10
CA LEU A 276 11.08 -12.27 -4.39
C LEU A 276 10.60 -13.12 -3.22
N VAL A 277 10.89 -12.65 -2.02
CA VAL A 277 10.49 -13.28 -0.74
C VAL A 277 9.78 -12.24 0.09
N ARG A 278 8.46 -12.16 -0.02
CA ARG A 278 7.66 -11.18 0.73
C ARG A 278 6.82 -11.84 1.81
N GLY A 279 6.46 -11.05 2.84
CA GLY A 279 5.45 -11.41 3.81
C GLY A 279 5.71 -12.74 4.48
N MET A 280 6.85 -12.88 5.10
CA MET A 280 7.48 -14.13 5.50
C MET A 280 6.64 -15.08 6.35
N SER A 281 5.62 -14.58 7.05
CA SER A 281 4.86 -15.42 7.98
C SER A 281 3.39 -15.61 7.61
N TYR A 282 2.84 -14.88 6.63
CA TYR A 282 1.41 -14.97 6.35
C TYR A 282 1.02 -15.26 4.89
N TYR A 283 1.91 -15.04 3.89
CA TYR A 283 1.58 -15.42 2.52
C TYR A 283 1.66 -16.93 2.31
N THR A 284 0.69 -17.48 1.58
CA THR A 284 0.50 -18.92 1.39
C THR A 284 0.67 -19.37 -0.06
N GLY A 285 0.63 -18.47 -1.03
CA GLY A 285 0.71 -18.75 -2.45
C GLY A 285 1.47 -17.67 -3.20
N THR A 286 0.87 -17.19 -4.30
CA THR A 286 1.46 -16.16 -5.16
C THR A 286 1.77 -14.88 -4.40
N ILE A 287 2.95 -14.32 -4.65
CA ILE A 287 3.41 -13.04 -4.12
C ILE A 287 3.85 -12.16 -5.28
N PHE A 288 3.63 -10.83 -5.14
CA PHE A 288 3.94 -9.87 -6.18
C PHE A 288 4.41 -8.53 -5.60
N GLU A 289 5.27 -7.87 -6.35
CA GLU A 289 5.88 -6.60 -5.98
C GLU A 289 6.10 -5.72 -7.21
N VAL A 290 5.87 -4.41 -7.08
CA VAL A 290 6.13 -3.45 -8.15
C VAL A 290 7.42 -2.70 -7.87
N GLU A 291 8.36 -2.82 -8.79
CA GLU A 291 9.63 -2.13 -8.80
C GLU A 291 9.62 -1.03 -9.87
N LEU A 292 10.08 0.17 -9.50
CA LEU A 292 10.20 1.30 -10.41
C LEU A 292 11.69 1.62 -10.62
N PRO A 293 12.17 1.63 -11.87
CA PRO A 293 13.56 1.99 -12.18
C PRO A 293 13.93 3.36 -11.61
N GLY A 294 15.09 3.45 -10.98
CA GLY A 294 15.59 4.69 -10.36
C GLY A 294 15.00 5.02 -8.99
N PHE A 295 14.10 4.20 -8.46
CA PHE A 295 13.60 4.32 -7.09
C PHE A 295 14.03 3.12 -6.24
N SER A 296 14.60 3.39 -5.06
CA SER A 296 15.03 2.32 -4.14
C SER A 296 13.84 1.75 -3.38
N GLY A 297 13.58 0.46 -3.57
CA GLY A 297 12.49 -0.30 -2.95
C GLY A 297 11.20 -0.30 -3.76
N SER A 298 10.29 -1.17 -3.36
CA SER A 298 9.02 -1.38 -4.07
C SER A 298 8.02 -0.24 -3.87
N ILE A 299 7.20 0.05 -4.87
CA ILE A 299 6.13 1.04 -4.79
C ILE A 299 4.75 0.42 -4.51
N ALA A 300 4.61 -0.88 -4.67
CA ALA A 300 3.42 -1.65 -4.29
C ALA A 300 3.80 -3.11 -4.05
N GLY A 301 2.98 -3.86 -3.34
CA GLY A 301 3.20 -5.29 -3.18
C GLY A 301 2.09 -5.99 -2.41
N GLY A 302 1.99 -7.30 -2.63
CA GLY A 302 0.94 -8.12 -2.07
C GLY A 302 1.15 -9.61 -2.26
N GLY A 303 0.07 -10.38 -2.09
CA GLY A 303 0.04 -11.82 -2.31
C GLY A 303 -1.15 -12.49 -1.64
N ARG A 304 -1.22 -13.81 -1.80
CA ARG A 304 -2.25 -14.69 -1.23
C ARG A 304 -1.94 -15.03 0.21
N TYR A 305 -2.96 -14.94 1.10
CA TYR A 305 -2.84 -15.14 2.55
C TYR A 305 -4.04 -15.92 3.14
N ASP A 306 -4.27 -17.12 2.67
CA ASP A 306 -5.48 -17.93 2.92
C ASP A 306 -5.70 -18.34 4.38
N GLU A 307 -4.70 -18.22 5.25
CA GLU A 307 -4.81 -18.68 6.64
C GLU A 307 -5.20 -17.57 7.62
N MET A 308 -4.96 -16.30 7.28
CA MET A 308 -5.09 -15.19 8.22
C MET A 308 -6.53 -14.97 8.70
N VAL A 309 -7.49 -15.01 7.79
CA VAL A 309 -8.91 -14.80 8.13
C VAL A 309 -9.44 -15.93 9.02
N GLY A 310 -8.93 -17.15 8.82
CA GLY A 310 -9.30 -18.34 9.57
C GLY A 310 -9.06 -18.23 11.07
N HIS A 311 -8.07 -17.45 11.49
CA HIS A 311 -7.80 -17.21 12.92
C HIS A 311 -8.98 -16.52 13.63
N PHE A 312 -9.79 -15.74 12.90
CA PHE A 312 -10.93 -15.02 13.47
C PHE A 312 -12.26 -15.76 13.34
N CYS A 313 -12.44 -16.60 12.32
CA CYS A 313 -13.73 -17.27 12.06
C CYS A 313 -13.68 -18.79 12.22
N GLY A 314 -12.51 -19.39 12.48
CA GLY A 314 -12.36 -20.83 12.68
C GLY A 314 -12.55 -21.70 11.42
N GLN A 315 -12.65 -21.08 10.23
CA GLN A 315 -12.79 -21.76 8.94
C GLN A 315 -11.80 -21.18 7.92
N LYS A 316 -11.36 -22.00 6.96
CA LYS A 316 -10.46 -21.56 5.91
C LYS A 316 -11.19 -20.57 4.97
N VAL A 317 -10.60 -19.40 4.77
CA VAL A 317 -11.07 -18.39 3.83
C VAL A 317 -9.91 -17.98 2.93
N CYS A 318 -10.04 -18.23 1.64
CA CYS A 318 -9.04 -17.79 0.68
C CYS A 318 -9.05 -16.26 0.60
N ALA A 319 -7.87 -15.67 0.63
CA ALA A 319 -7.70 -14.22 0.59
C ALA A 319 -6.42 -13.84 -0.16
N CYS A 320 -6.52 -12.81 -0.98
CA CYS A 320 -5.38 -12.22 -1.69
C CYS A 320 -5.50 -10.70 -1.64
N GLY A 321 -4.39 -9.98 -1.48
CA GLY A 321 -4.41 -8.54 -1.35
C GLY A 321 -3.23 -7.84 -2.02
N PHE A 322 -3.41 -6.56 -2.36
CA PHE A 322 -2.38 -5.71 -2.93
C PHE A 322 -2.39 -4.34 -2.26
N SER A 323 -1.25 -3.96 -1.69
CA SER A 323 -1.06 -2.67 -1.01
C SER A 323 -0.18 -1.75 -1.84
N ILE A 324 -0.59 -0.49 -1.98
CA ILE A 324 0.22 0.56 -2.61
C ILE A 324 1.01 1.30 -1.53
N GLY A 325 2.29 1.51 -1.80
CA GLY A 325 3.14 2.38 -1.01
C GLY A 325 2.79 3.85 -1.21
N PHE A 326 1.64 4.31 -0.70
CA PHE A 326 1.07 5.63 -0.96
C PHE A 326 2.07 6.77 -0.75
N GLU A 327 2.80 6.77 0.36
CA GLU A 327 3.79 7.82 0.64
C GLU A 327 4.97 7.81 -0.35
N ARG A 328 5.31 6.65 -0.89
CA ARG A 328 6.34 6.51 -1.93
C ARG A 328 5.85 7.09 -3.25
N ILE A 329 4.62 6.78 -3.64
CA ILE A 329 3.94 7.35 -4.82
C ILE A 329 3.91 8.88 -4.72
N ILE A 330 3.45 9.43 -3.60
CA ILE A 330 3.42 10.88 -3.37
C ILE A 330 4.82 11.50 -3.45
N THR A 331 5.83 10.84 -2.89
CA THR A 331 7.22 11.32 -2.93
C THR A 331 7.74 11.37 -4.36
N ILE A 332 7.52 10.30 -5.14
CA ILE A 332 7.96 10.22 -6.53
C ILE A 332 7.28 11.29 -7.38
N LEU A 333 5.96 11.44 -7.26
CA LEU A 333 5.20 12.46 -8.00
C LEU A 333 5.68 13.89 -7.66
N LYS A 334 6.01 14.16 -6.40
CA LYS A 334 6.58 15.46 -5.97
C LYS A 334 7.98 15.67 -6.56
N ASP A 335 8.85 14.68 -6.48
CA ASP A 335 10.21 14.74 -7.00
C ASP A 335 10.22 14.93 -8.54
N GLN A 336 9.20 14.40 -9.24
CA GLN A 336 8.98 14.58 -10.69
C GLN A 336 8.28 15.91 -11.05
N GLY A 337 7.85 16.70 -10.07
CA GLY A 337 7.11 17.93 -10.32
C GLY A 337 5.74 17.69 -10.96
N TYR A 338 5.07 16.58 -10.61
CA TYR A 338 3.79 16.18 -11.18
C TYR A 338 2.75 17.30 -11.07
N GLN A 339 2.14 17.64 -12.19
CA GLN A 339 1.07 18.63 -12.25
C GLN A 339 -0.28 17.92 -12.20
N ILE A 340 -1.07 18.28 -11.19
CA ILE A 340 -2.44 17.75 -11.06
C ILE A 340 -3.26 18.31 -12.23
N PRO A 341 -3.89 17.46 -13.05
CA PRO A 341 -4.90 17.92 -14.01
C PRO A 341 -6.05 18.56 -13.24
N ASP A 342 -6.20 19.87 -13.32
CA ASP A 342 -7.21 20.64 -12.60
C ASP A 342 -7.79 21.69 -13.55
N ASP A 343 -8.94 21.37 -14.12
CA ASP A 343 -9.70 22.24 -15.01
C ASP A 343 -10.70 23.14 -14.22
N THR A 344 -10.65 23.10 -12.89
CA THR A 344 -11.57 23.89 -12.07
C THR A 344 -11.24 25.36 -12.19
N ARG A 345 -12.17 26.13 -12.77
CA ARG A 345 -12.07 27.59 -12.81
C ARG A 345 -12.07 28.15 -11.38
N LYS A 346 -11.06 29.00 -11.06
CA LYS A 346 -10.88 29.56 -9.72
C LYS A 346 -10.88 31.08 -9.78
N VAL A 347 -11.73 31.72 -8.99
CA VAL A 347 -11.90 33.15 -8.93
C VAL A 347 -11.71 33.66 -7.51
N ALA A 348 -10.90 34.69 -7.31
CA ALA A 348 -10.74 35.32 -6.00
C ALA A 348 -11.44 36.68 -5.96
N PHE A 349 -12.38 36.83 -5.04
CA PHE A 349 -13.05 38.08 -4.72
C PHE A 349 -12.28 38.81 -3.62
N LEU A 350 -11.76 40.00 -3.93
CA LEU A 350 -10.98 40.82 -3.02
C LEU A 350 -11.82 42.01 -2.56
N ALA A 351 -12.34 41.94 -1.35
CA ALA A 351 -13.22 42.93 -0.78
C ALA A 351 -12.43 44.00 -0.01
N GLU A 352 -12.59 45.28 -0.35
CA GLU A 352 -12.03 46.37 0.43
C GLU A 352 -12.63 46.39 1.84
N ASN A 353 -11.79 46.71 2.84
CA ASN A 353 -12.30 46.77 4.23
C ASN A 353 -13.30 47.94 4.36
N GLY A 354 -14.45 47.67 4.99
CA GLY A 354 -15.52 48.63 5.19
C GLY A 354 -16.49 48.79 4.02
N LEU A 355 -16.64 47.79 3.15
CA LEU A 355 -17.77 47.69 2.19
C LEU A 355 -19.12 47.83 2.89
N SER A 356 -20.07 48.52 2.27
CA SER A 356 -21.47 48.60 2.75
C SER A 356 -22.14 47.22 2.78
N ALA A 357 -23.19 47.08 3.59
CA ALA A 357 -23.94 45.84 3.66
C ALA A 357 -24.54 45.45 2.31
N GLU A 358 -25.06 46.40 1.54
CA GLU A 358 -25.62 46.18 0.21
C GLU A 358 -24.58 45.62 -0.77
N LYS A 359 -23.39 46.24 -0.84
CA LYS A 359 -22.29 45.73 -1.68
C LYS A 359 -21.80 44.35 -1.28
N LYS A 360 -21.78 44.06 0.02
CA LYS A 360 -21.47 42.69 0.50
C LYS A 360 -22.54 41.69 0.05
N VAL A 361 -23.82 42.04 0.17
CA VAL A 361 -24.92 41.16 -0.28
C VAL A 361 -24.77 40.85 -1.76
N ALA A 362 -24.58 41.89 -2.62
CA ALA A 362 -24.40 41.68 -4.05
C ALA A 362 -23.18 40.80 -4.37
N MET A 363 -22.05 41.05 -3.72
CA MET A 363 -20.83 40.26 -3.86
C MET A 363 -21.06 38.77 -3.49
N PHE A 364 -21.74 38.51 -2.39
CA PHE A 364 -22.02 37.12 -1.97
C PHE A 364 -23.06 36.42 -2.85
N GLN A 365 -24.04 37.17 -3.40
CA GLN A 365 -24.97 36.63 -4.39
C GLN A 365 -24.25 36.20 -5.66
N GLU A 366 -23.33 37.03 -6.16
CA GLU A 366 -22.51 36.69 -7.32
C GLU A 366 -21.58 35.51 -7.03
N ALA A 367 -20.92 35.50 -5.88
CA ALA A 367 -20.10 34.33 -5.46
C ALA A 367 -20.92 33.04 -5.39
N ALA A 368 -22.16 33.12 -4.89
CA ALA A 368 -23.07 31.97 -4.82
C ALA A 368 -23.47 31.48 -6.23
N ALA A 369 -23.76 32.38 -7.15
CA ALA A 369 -24.09 32.06 -8.55
C ALA A 369 -22.92 31.33 -9.23
N LEU A 370 -21.70 31.88 -9.14
CA LEU A 370 -20.50 31.24 -9.71
C LEU A 370 -20.21 29.85 -9.08
N ARG A 371 -20.40 29.71 -7.77
CA ARG A 371 -20.24 28.42 -7.10
C ARG A 371 -21.27 27.38 -7.56
N ALA A 372 -22.50 27.81 -7.86
CA ALA A 372 -23.53 26.95 -8.43
C ALA A 372 -23.17 26.46 -9.84
N GLU A 373 -22.35 27.22 -10.59
CA GLU A 373 -21.80 26.86 -11.89
C GLU A 373 -20.54 25.95 -11.77
N GLY A 374 -20.13 25.56 -10.57
CA GLY A 374 -18.93 24.73 -10.33
C GLY A 374 -17.63 25.52 -10.22
N VAL A 375 -17.68 26.87 -10.22
CA VAL A 375 -16.49 27.72 -10.06
C VAL A 375 -16.08 27.76 -8.58
N GLN A 376 -14.79 27.57 -8.31
CA GLN A 376 -14.25 27.75 -6.97
C GLN A 376 -14.06 29.25 -6.67
N VAL A 377 -14.92 29.82 -5.82
CA VAL A 377 -14.84 31.25 -5.47
C VAL A 377 -14.34 31.42 -4.04
N MET A 378 -13.16 32.06 -3.91
CA MET A 378 -12.62 32.52 -2.64
C MET A 378 -13.04 33.99 -2.43
N VAL A 379 -13.60 34.28 -1.26
CA VAL A 379 -13.88 35.68 -0.85
C VAL A 379 -12.95 36.02 0.31
N THR A 380 -12.15 37.08 0.15
CA THR A 380 -11.20 37.53 1.17
C THR A 380 -11.10 39.05 1.22
N THR A 381 -10.58 39.58 2.32
CA THR A 381 -10.29 41.00 2.43
C THR A 381 -9.12 41.38 1.53
N ARG A 382 -9.25 42.45 0.78
CA ARG A 382 -8.19 43.02 -0.04
C ARG A 382 -7.06 43.55 0.85
N ALA A 383 -5.87 43.02 0.68
CA ALA A 383 -4.68 43.48 1.40
C ALA A 383 -4.20 44.85 0.91
N LYS A 384 -3.47 45.58 1.75
CA LYS A 384 -2.81 46.86 1.34
C LYS A 384 -1.89 46.63 0.15
N ASN A 385 -1.11 45.56 0.13
CA ASN A 385 -0.33 45.13 -1.02
C ASN A 385 -1.11 44.07 -1.84
N ALA A 386 -2.09 44.57 -2.62
CA ALA A 386 -2.91 43.68 -3.45
C ALA A 386 -2.11 42.94 -4.54
N LYS A 387 -0.99 43.51 -5.01
CA LYS A 387 -0.12 42.84 -5.98
C LYS A 387 0.46 41.55 -5.41
N HIS A 388 1.05 41.61 -4.24
CA HIS A 388 1.62 40.46 -3.56
C HIS A 388 0.53 39.42 -3.18
N GLN A 389 -0.65 39.93 -2.74
CA GLN A 389 -1.79 39.03 -2.44
C GLN A 389 -2.20 38.25 -3.70
N LYS A 390 -2.34 38.91 -4.84
CA LYS A 390 -2.68 38.27 -6.12
C LYS A 390 -1.60 37.24 -6.55
N GLU A 391 -0.32 37.57 -6.38
CA GLU A 391 0.79 36.67 -6.67
C GLU A 391 0.71 35.40 -5.80
N THR A 392 0.45 35.55 -4.50
CA THR A 392 0.26 34.43 -3.58
C THR A 392 -0.94 33.55 -3.98
N LEU A 393 -2.06 34.20 -4.38
CA LEU A 393 -3.27 33.49 -4.80
C LEU A 393 -3.08 32.78 -6.16
N ARG A 394 -2.29 33.36 -7.08
CA ARG A 394 -1.90 32.66 -8.32
C ARG A 394 -1.13 31.39 -8.03
N GLY A 395 -0.23 31.40 -7.04
CA GLY A 395 0.45 30.19 -6.56
C GLY A 395 -0.49 29.10 -6.02
N GLN A 396 -1.75 29.47 -5.69
CA GLN A 396 -2.83 28.56 -5.28
C GLN A 396 -3.78 28.19 -6.44
N GLY A 397 -3.51 28.70 -7.66
CA GLY A 397 -4.29 28.44 -8.86
C GLY A 397 -5.45 29.41 -9.12
N TYR A 398 -5.55 30.53 -8.39
CA TYR A 398 -6.53 31.58 -8.67
C TYR A 398 -5.97 32.52 -9.74
N GLU A 399 -6.46 32.41 -10.94
CA GLU A 399 -6.01 33.28 -12.06
C GLU A 399 -6.90 34.49 -12.26
N GLU A 400 -8.17 34.39 -11.92
CA GLU A 400 -9.16 35.44 -12.03
C GLU A 400 -9.36 36.16 -10.70
N PHE A 401 -9.42 37.51 -10.76
CA PHE A 401 -9.56 38.37 -9.60
C PHE A 401 -10.69 39.35 -9.82
N LYS A 402 -11.63 39.45 -8.87
CA LYS A 402 -12.64 40.49 -8.84
C LYS A 402 -12.45 41.34 -7.58
N GLU A 403 -12.30 42.66 -7.75
CA GLU A 403 -12.10 43.59 -6.63
C GLU A 403 -13.38 44.36 -6.36
N PHE A 404 -13.72 44.54 -5.11
CA PHE A 404 -14.91 45.24 -4.64
C PHE A 404 -14.46 46.43 -3.77
N PHE A 405 -14.80 47.66 -4.21
CA PHE A 405 -14.39 48.91 -3.58
C PHE A 405 -15.57 49.59 -2.87
N ARG A 406 -15.24 50.38 -1.82
CA ARG A 406 -16.22 51.18 -1.08
C ARG A 406 -16.85 52.26 -1.95
N ARG A 407 -16.05 52.92 -2.78
CA ARG A 407 -16.49 53.95 -3.74
C ARG A 407 -16.56 53.32 -5.13
N GLU A 408 -17.51 53.78 -5.92
CA GLU A 408 -17.51 53.59 -7.37
C GLU A 408 -16.55 54.62 -7.92
N ASP A 409 -15.60 54.21 -8.74
CA ASP A 409 -14.77 55.15 -9.51
C ASP A 409 -15.56 55.78 -10.65
#